data_a1c7f74a9ce61af84ef5fb90f244a04f
#
_entry.id   a1c7f74a9ce61af84ef5fb90f244a04f
#
_cell.length_a   1.000
_cell.length_b   1.000
_cell.length_c   1.000
_cell.angle_alpha   90.00
_cell.angle_beta   90.00
_cell.angle_gamma   90.00
#
_symmetry.space_group_name_H-M   'P 1'
#
loop_
_entity.id
_entity.type
_entity.pdbx_description
1 polymer ?
#
loop_
_entity_poly.entity_id
_entity_poly.type
_entity_poly.pdbx_seq_one_letter_code
_entity_poly.pdbx_strand_id
1 'polypeptide(L)'
;MTEELPRIDNREELEKFEFPSLDLLKDYAEGQHKVSQQELDINNNRIRATLLNYRIEVDKVTAVVGPTVTLYKVVPAPGVRVSSIETVHREIAMALGVSGVRVVMLPDSVGIEVPNSVPSIVPLKQMLNDESFRNSDAELPIAIGYTITQKVKTFDLTDAPHLLVAGATKQGKSVGLNVIISSLLYAKHPSELKFVF
;
A
#
# COMPACT_ATOMS: atom_id res chain seq x y z
N MET A 1 -10.51 45.13 40.29
CA MET A 1 -9.44 44.09 40.29
C MET A 1 -9.52 43.40 38.96
N THR A 2 -8.60 43.71 38.06
CA THR A 2 -8.44 43.02 36.79
C THR A 2 -7.65 41.75 37.08
N GLU A 3 -8.32 40.60 37.07
CA GLU A 3 -7.65 39.31 37.06
C GLU A 3 -6.76 39.24 35.80
N GLU A 4 -5.47 39.27 35.97
CA GLU A 4 -4.53 38.93 34.89
C GLU A 4 -4.72 37.45 34.56
N LEU A 5 -5.12 37.19 33.32
CA LEU A 5 -5.17 35.82 32.80
C LEU A 5 -3.77 35.19 32.90
N PRO A 6 -3.62 33.95 33.33
CA PRO A 6 -2.35 33.28 33.43
C PRO A 6 -1.67 33.28 32.07
N ARG A 7 -0.41 33.72 32.02
CA ARG A 7 0.41 33.60 30.82
C ARG A 7 0.69 32.13 30.59
N ILE A 8 0.10 31.56 29.55
CA ILE A 8 0.42 30.22 29.09
C ILE A 8 1.77 30.32 28.36
N ASP A 9 2.84 29.82 28.97
CA ASP A 9 4.11 29.64 28.25
C ASP A 9 4.05 28.36 27.43
N ASN A 10 3.75 28.49 26.17
CA ASN A 10 3.67 27.36 25.25
C ASN A 10 5.02 26.61 25.08
N ARG A 11 6.14 27.17 25.58
CA ARG A 11 7.47 26.55 25.51
C ARG A 11 7.63 25.47 26.57
N GLU A 12 7.10 25.67 27.78
CA GLU A 12 7.16 24.66 28.85
C GLU A 12 6.35 23.41 28.49
N GLU A 13 5.23 23.56 27.78
CA GLU A 13 4.43 22.43 27.31
C GLU A 13 5.15 21.66 26.20
N LEU A 14 5.88 22.35 25.33
CA LEU A 14 6.66 21.73 24.24
C LEU A 14 7.83 20.91 24.77
N GLU A 15 8.50 21.35 25.84
CA GLU A 15 9.61 20.61 26.45
C GLU A 15 9.17 19.31 27.14
N LYS A 16 7.89 19.21 27.52
CA LYS A 16 7.27 18.03 28.14
C LYS A 16 6.51 17.14 27.17
N PHE A 17 6.57 17.45 25.87
CA PHE A 17 5.81 16.68 24.88
C PHE A 17 6.36 15.26 24.78
N GLU A 18 5.47 14.30 24.91
CA GLU A 18 5.75 12.89 24.68
C GLU A 18 5.06 12.43 23.40
N PHE A 19 5.81 11.72 22.52
CA PHE A 19 5.25 11.16 21.31
C PHE A 19 4.17 10.12 21.62
N PRO A 20 3.11 10.03 20.80
CA PRO A 20 2.06 9.04 21.00
C PRO A 20 2.63 7.62 21.02
N SER A 21 2.21 6.81 21.98
CA SER A 21 2.57 5.39 22.02
C SER A 21 1.85 4.62 20.90
N LEU A 22 2.56 3.66 20.31
CA LEU A 22 1.96 2.74 19.33
C LEU A 22 0.81 1.91 19.90
N ASP A 23 0.68 1.82 21.23
CA ASP A 23 -0.42 1.11 21.89
C ASP A 23 -1.78 1.80 21.76
N LEU A 24 -1.77 3.08 21.37
CA LEU A 24 -3.01 3.80 21.02
C LEU A 24 -3.61 3.29 19.70
N LEU A 25 -2.82 2.61 18.87
CA LEU A 25 -3.26 2.08 17.59
C LEU A 25 -3.78 0.65 17.75
N LYS A 26 -4.88 0.38 17.03
CA LYS A 26 -5.50 -0.94 17.01
C LYS A 26 -4.55 -1.98 16.43
N ASP A 27 -4.44 -3.13 17.10
CA ASP A 27 -3.74 -4.29 16.60
C ASP A 27 -4.67 -5.15 15.74
N TYR A 28 -4.19 -5.54 14.57
CA TYR A 28 -4.89 -6.39 13.59
C TYR A 28 -4.08 -7.68 13.31
N ALA A 29 -3.16 -8.06 14.20
CA ALA A 29 -2.30 -9.23 14.01
C ALA A 29 -3.10 -10.54 13.92
N GLU A 30 -4.28 -10.59 14.55
CA GLU A 30 -5.18 -11.74 14.49
C GLU A 30 -6.22 -11.58 13.38
N GLY A 31 -6.42 -12.63 12.57
CA GLY A 31 -7.50 -12.71 11.59
C GLY A 31 -7.21 -12.10 10.20
N GLN A 32 -5.95 -11.85 9.86
CA GLN A 32 -5.61 -11.49 8.49
C GLN A 32 -5.85 -12.67 7.55
N HIS A 33 -6.65 -12.43 6.50
CA HIS A 33 -6.87 -13.43 5.46
C HIS A 33 -5.57 -13.69 4.68
N LYS A 34 -5.19 -14.95 4.56
CA LYS A 34 -4.06 -15.37 3.71
C LYS A 34 -4.62 -16.05 2.48
N VAL A 35 -4.22 -15.60 1.30
CA VAL A 35 -4.54 -16.29 0.04
C VAL A 35 -4.01 -17.73 0.13
N SER A 36 -4.87 -18.71 -0.09
CA SER A 36 -4.48 -20.12 0.03
C SER A 36 -3.62 -20.55 -1.17
N GLN A 37 -2.75 -21.55 -0.94
CA GLN A 37 -1.96 -22.11 -2.05
C GLN A 37 -2.85 -22.66 -3.16
N GLN A 38 -3.97 -23.26 -2.81
CA GLN A 38 -4.94 -23.76 -3.77
C GLN A 38 -5.52 -22.65 -4.66
N GLU A 39 -5.86 -21.49 -4.09
CA GLU A 39 -6.32 -20.32 -4.85
C GLU A 39 -5.24 -19.81 -5.80
N LEU A 40 -3.99 -19.74 -5.33
CA LEU A 40 -2.85 -19.34 -6.15
C LEU A 40 -2.63 -20.27 -7.35
N ASP A 41 -2.73 -21.58 -7.13
CA ASP A 41 -2.53 -22.58 -8.16
C ASP A 41 -3.67 -22.56 -9.18
N ILE A 42 -4.93 -22.40 -8.74
CA ILE A 42 -6.10 -22.26 -9.61
C ILE A 42 -5.95 -21.02 -10.49
N ASN A 43 -5.59 -19.88 -9.90
CA ASN A 43 -5.44 -18.63 -10.64
C ASN A 43 -4.26 -18.68 -11.61
N ASN A 44 -3.14 -19.27 -11.19
CA ASN A 44 -1.98 -19.50 -12.06
C ASN A 44 -2.38 -20.33 -13.32
N ASN A 45 -3.08 -21.44 -13.11
CA ASN A 45 -3.54 -22.29 -14.20
C ASN A 45 -4.51 -21.56 -15.12
N ARG A 46 -5.45 -20.77 -14.59
CA ARG A 46 -6.39 -19.97 -15.38
C ARG A 46 -5.67 -18.91 -16.22
N ILE A 47 -4.70 -18.21 -15.65
CA ILE A 47 -3.88 -17.22 -16.38
C ILE A 47 -3.14 -17.90 -17.53
N ARG A 48 -2.44 -19.02 -17.26
CA ARG A 48 -1.72 -19.79 -18.30
C ARG A 48 -2.63 -20.26 -19.41
N ALA A 49 -3.77 -20.86 -19.06
CA ALA A 49 -4.74 -21.37 -20.05
C ALA A 49 -5.32 -20.23 -20.90
N THR A 50 -5.64 -19.09 -20.29
CA THR A 50 -6.13 -17.92 -21.02
C THR A 50 -5.07 -17.41 -22.02
N LEU A 51 -3.83 -17.20 -21.57
CA LEU A 51 -2.76 -16.75 -22.44
C LEU A 51 -2.52 -17.72 -23.61
N LEU A 52 -2.52 -19.03 -23.34
CA LEU A 52 -2.35 -20.05 -24.38
C LEU A 52 -3.50 -20.03 -25.41
N ASN A 53 -4.74 -19.81 -24.99
CA ASN A 53 -5.90 -19.68 -25.88
C ASN A 53 -5.74 -18.52 -26.88
N TYR A 54 -5.02 -17.48 -26.49
CA TYR A 54 -4.68 -16.34 -27.34
C TYR A 54 -3.31 -16.49 -28.04
N ARG A 55 -2.73 -17.70 -28.04
CA ARG A 55 -1.44 -18.03 -28.65
C ARG A 55 -0.27 -17.24 -28.04
N ILE A 56 -0.36 -16.88 -26.77
CA ILE A 56 0.65 -16.23 -25.98
C ILE A 56 1.31 -17.29 -25.11
N GLU A 57 2.46 -17.77 -25.54
CA GLU A 57 3.23 -18.77 -24.79
C GLU A 57 3.99 -18.10 -23.62
N VAL A 58 4.03 -18.80 -22.48
CA VAL A 58 4.69 -18.31 -21.28
C VAL A 58 5.53 -19.40 -20.63
N ASP A 59 6.77 -19.05 -20.29
CA ASP A 59 7.70 -19.98 -19.66
C ASP A 59 7.34 -20.21 -18.19
N LYS A 60 7.12 -19.13 -17.46
CA LYS A 60 6.93 -19.18 -16.01
C LYS A 60 5.86 -18.21 -15.55
N VAL A 61 5.06 -18.65 -14.59
CA VAL A 61 4.16 -17.78 -13.82
C VAL A 61 4.42 -18.03 -12.34
N THR A 62 4.72 -16.98 -11.59
CA THR A 62 4.92 -17.02 -10.13
C THR A 62 4.04 -15.99 -9.47
N ALA A 63 3.56 -16.27 -8.27
CA ALA A 63 2.70 -15.37 -7.51
C ALA A 63 3.43 -14.75 -6.34
N VAL A 64 3.19 -13.45 -6.11
CA VAL A 64 3.60 -12.72 -4.91
C VAL A 64 2.34 -12.15 -4.28
N VAL A 65 1.98 -12.65 -3.10
CA VAL A 65 0.75 -12.26 -2.40
C VAL A 65 0.98 -10.93 -1.68
N GLY A 66 0.15 -9.94 -2.00
CA GLY A 66 0.05 -8.68 -1.27
C GLY A 66 -1.23 -8.63 -0.41
N PRO A 67 -1.42 -7.56 0.38
CA PRO A 67 -2.58 -7.45 1.27
C PRO A 67 -3.91 -7.36 0.53
N THR A 68 -3.97 -6.64 -0.57
CA THR A 68 -5.19 -6.36 -1.32
C THR A 68 -5.20 -6.98 -2.72
N VAL A 69 -4.02 -7.21 -3.28
CA VAL A 69 -3.81 -7.77 -4.62
C VAL A 69 -2.72 -8.83 -4.57
N THR A 70 -2.84 -9.83 -5.43
CA THR A 70 -1.77 -10.79 -5.71
C THR A 70 -1.15 -10.45 -7.06
N LEU A 71 0.16 -10.31 -7.10
CA LEU A 71 0.92 -10.08 -8.33
C LEU A 71 1.34 -11.42 -8.93
N TYR A 72 0.82 -11.75 -10.11
CA TYR A 72 1.30 -12.87 -10.92
C TYR A 72 2.36 -12.38 -11.89
N LYS A 73 3.62 -12.78 -11.66
CA LYS A 73 4.74 -12.48 -12.55
C LYS A 73 4.76 -13.51 -13.68
N VAL A 74 4.53 -13.05 -14.87
CA VAL A 74 4.50 -13.85 -16.10
C VAL A 74 5.75 -13.59 -16.89
N VAL A 75 6.55 -14.62 -17.13
CA VAL A 75 7.72 -14.57 -18.02
C VAL A 75 7.26 -15.06 -19.39
N PRO A 76 7.23 -14.19 -20.42
CA PRO A 76 6.86 -14.60 -21.78
C PRO A 76 7.90 -15.57 -22.36
N ALA A 77 7.47 -16.51 -23.20
CA ALA A 77 8.37 -17.35 -23.95
C ALA A 77 9.18 -16.51 -24.97
N PRO A 78 10.38 -16.97 -25.40
CA PRO A 78 11.17 -16.28 -26.40
C PRO A 78 10.37 -15.99 -27.69
N GLY A 79 10.43 -14.75 -28.14
CA GLY A 79 9.71 -14.28 -29.34
C GLY A 79 8.29 -13.77 -29.10
N VAL A 80 7.73 -13.94 -27.90
CA VAL A 80 6.42 -13.38 -27.54
C VAL A 80 6.54 -11.89 -27.22
N ARG A 81 5.68 -11.08 -27.84
CA ARG A 81 5.61 -9.65 -27.56
C ARG A 81 4.95 -9.40 -26.20
N VAL A 82 5.60 -8.65 -25.35
CA VAL A 82 5.09 -8.28 -24.02
C VAL A 82 3.73 -7.58 -24.10
N SER A 83 3.54 -6.68 -25.07
CA SER A 83 2.28 -5.98 -25.32
C SER A 83 1.08 -6.91 -25.61
N SER A 84 1.34 -8.13 -26.11
CA SER A 84 0.27 -9.11 -26.36
C SER A 84 -0.42 -9.53 -25.04
N ILE A 85 0.32 -9.60 -23.93
CA ILE A 85 -0.25 -9.94 -22.61
C ILE A 85 -1.17 -8.80 -22.13
N GLU A 86 -0.78 -7.55 -22.38
CA GLU A 86 -1.57 -6.38 -21.99
C GLU A 86 -2.92 -6.34 -22.74
N THR A 87 -2.96 -6.75 -24.00
CA THR A 87 -4.20 -6.72 -24.79
C THR A 87 -5.28 -7.66 -24.29
N VAL A 88 -4.92 -8.75 -23.61
CA VAL A 88 -5.85 -9.79 -23.11
C VAL A 88 -6.19 -9.64 -21.62
N HIS A 89 -5.96 -8.48 -21.02
CA HIS A 89 -6.23 -8.26 -19.60
C HIS A 89 -7.70 -8.46 -19.21
N ARG A 90 -8.63 -8.13 -20.10
CA ARG A 90 -10.08 -8.31 -19.87
C ARG A 90 -10.47 -9.78 -19.85
N GLU A 91 -9.92 -10.57 -20.74
CA GLU A 91 -10.14 -12.02 -20.86
C GLU A 91 -9.57 -12.75 -19.63
N ILE A 92 -8.39 -12.29 -19.15
CA ILE A 92 -7.82 -12.79 -17.91
C ILE A 92 -8.72 -12.45 -16.72
N ALA A 93 -9.21 -11.22 -16.62
CA ALA A 93 -10.14 -10.82 -15.56
C ALA A 93 -11.42 -11.68 -15.57
N MET A 94 -11.99 -11.94 -16.73
CA MET A 94 -13.17 -12.78 -16.90
C MET A 94 -12.88 -14.23 -16.51
N ALA A 95 -11.76 -14.80 -16.93
CA ALA A 95 -11.36 -16.16 -16.58
C ALA A 95 -11.12 -16.34 -15.07
N LEU A 96 -10.64 -15.31 -14.40
CA LEU A 96 -10.43 -15.30 -12.96
C LEU A 96 -11.71 -14.99 -12.16
N GLY A 97 -12.75 -14.46 -12.81
CA GLY A 97 -14.01 -14.05 -12.16
C GLY A 97 -13.88 -12.78 -11.33
N VAL A 98 -12.96 -11.88 -11.69
CA VAL A 98 -12.73 -10.60 -11.00
C VAL A 98 -13.20 -9.42 -11.84
N SER A 99 -13.48 -8.28 -11.22
CA SER A 99 -13.98 -7.07 -11.89
C SER A 99 -12.97 -6.44 -12.87
N GLY A 100 -11.68 -6.76 -12.71
CA GLY A 100 -10.60 -6.30 -13.57
C GLY A 100 -9.25 -6.72 -13.03
N VAL A 101 -8.25 -6.75 -13.90
CA VAL A 101 -6.85 -6.94 -13.56
C VAL A 101 -6.05 -5.77 -14.12
N ARG A 102 -4.92 -5.48 -13.50
CA ARG A 102 -3.97 -4.48 -14.00
C ARG A 102 -2.70 -5.17 -14.48
N VAL A 103 -2.26 -4.80 -15.67
CA VAL A 103 -0.99 -5.28 -16.21
C VAL A 103 0.07 -4.22 -16.00
N VAL A 104 1.21 -4.61 -15.42
CA VAL A 104 2.36 -3.75 -15.12
C VAL A 104 3.62 -4.35 -15.73
N MET A 105 4.47 -3.51 -16.29
CA MET A 105 5.77 -3.93 -16.79
C MET A 105 6.76 -4.02 -15.63
N LEU A 106 7.46 -5.15 -15.55
CA LEU A 106 8.56 -5.37 -14.65
C LEU A 106 9.86 -5.50 -15.46
N PRO A 107 11.04 -5.31 -14.86
CA PRO A 107 12.31 -5.37 -15.58
C PRO A 107 12.57 -6.70 -16.30
N ASP A 108 12.05 -7.80 -15.77
CA ASP A 108 12.30 -9.18 -16.22
C ASP A 108 11.03 -9.96 -16.60
N SER A 109 9.85 -9.38 -16.45
CA SER A 109 8.58 -10.08 -16.57
C SER A 109 7.41 -9.11 -16.77
N VAL A 110 6.22 -9.67 -16.97
CA VAL A 110 4.96 -8.91 -16.95
C VAL A 110 4.22 -9.25 -15.67
N GLY A 111 3.90 -8.22 -14.88
CA GLY A 111 3.08 -8.38 -13.69
C GLY A 111 1.59 -8.28 -14.03
N ILE A 112 0.80 -9.24 -13.54
CA ILE A 112 -0.66 -9.18 -13.58
C ILE A 112 -1.13 -9.06 -12.15
N GLU A 113 -1.63 -7.88 -11.77
CA GLU A 113 -2.20 -7.61 -10.46
C GLU A 113 -3.66 -8.06 -10.45
N VAL A 114 -3.95 -9.02 -9.59
CA VAL A 114 -5.28 -9.62 -9.43
C VAL A 114 -5.80 -9.24 -8.03
N PRO A 115 -6.99 -8.63 -7.91
CA PRO A 115 -7.58 -8.37 -6.60
C PRO A 115 -7.79 -9.67 -5.82
N ASN A 116 -7.42 -9.66 -4.54
CA ASN A 116 -7.67 -10.79 -3.66
C ASN A 116 -9.17 -10.94 -3.40
N SER A 117 -9.66 -12.17 -3.30
CA SER A 117 -11.06 -12.48 -2.98
C SER A 117 -11.49 -11.87 -1.65
N VAL A 118 -10.59 -11.89 -0.67
CA VAL A 118 -10.73 -11.21 0.62
C VAL A 118 -9.48 -10.38 0.88
N PRO A 119 -9.57 -9.05 0.81
CA PRO A 119 -8.44 -8.18 1.09
C PRO A 119 -8.10 -8.20 2.58
N SER A 120 -6.81 -8.20 2.91
CA SER A 120 -6.30 -8.05 4.27
C SER A 120 -6.19 -6.57 4.64
N ILE A 121 -6.35 -6.29 5.93
CA ILE A 121 -6.10 -4.97 6.48
C ILE A 121 -4.59 -4.73 6.55
N VAL A 122 -4.16 -3.53 6.19
CA VAL A 122 -2.79 -3.04 6.39
C VAL A 122 -2.76 -2.25 7.69
N PRO A 123 -2.23 -2.79 8.80
CA PRO A 123 -2.26 -2.11 10.08
C PRO A 123 -1.25 -0.95 10.13
N LEU A 124 -1.74 0.26 10.46
CA LEU A 124 -0.87 1.42 10.61
C LEU A 124 0.19 1.19 11.71
N LYS A 125 -0.18 0.54 12.82
CA LYS A 125 0.74 0.18 13.91
C LYS A 125 2.00 -0.55 13.41
N GLN A 126 1.82 -1.52 12.52
CA GLN A 126 2.95 -2.28 11.96
C GLN A 126 3.82 -1.40 11.05
N MET A 127 3.20 -0.57 10.22
CA MET A 127 3.93 0.34 9.32
C MET A 127 4.75 1.38 10.08
N LEU A 128 4.19 1.99 11.12
CA LEU A 128 4.91 2.97 11.95
C LEU A 128 6.02 2.34 12.81
N ASN A 129 5.89 1.04 13.14
CA ASN A 129 6.91 0.30 13.88
C ASN A 129 8.03 -0.28 12.98
N ASP A 130 7.86 -0.23 11.66
CA ASP A 130 8.86 -0.75 10.72
C ASP A 130 10.13 0.12 10.72
N GLU A 131 11.28 -0.52 10.59
CA GLU A 131 12.58 0.17 10.57
C GLU A 131 12.69 1.18 9.43
N SER A 132 12.08 0.92 8.27
CA SER A 132 12.10 1.82 7.13
C SER A 132 11.35 3.13 7.38
N PHE A 133 10.37 3.14 8.27
CA PHE A 133 9.70 4.35 8.72
C PHE A 133 10.46 5.02 9.86
N ARG A 134 10.85 4.25 10.87
CA ARG A 134 11.51 4.78 12.08
C ARG A 134 12.86 5.40 11.81
N ASN A 135 13.62 4.84 10.86
CA ASN A 135 14.96 5.31 10.48
C ASN A 135 14.92 6.11 9.16
N SER A 136 13.75 6.65 8.79
CA SER A 136 13.62 7.46 7.58
C SER A 136 14.30 8.81 7.74
N ASP A 137 15.13 9.17 6.76
CA ASP A 137 15.74 10.51 6.67
C ASP A 137 14.78 11.55 6.07
N ALA A 138 13.54 11.17 5.76
CA ALA A 138 12.52 12.05 5.21
C ALA A 138 12.18 13.18 6.19
N GLU A 139 12.04 14.39 5.66
CA GLU A 139 11.65 15.54 6.48
C GLU A 139 10.21 15.41 7.00
N LEU A 140 9.28 14.95 6.15
CA LEU A 140 7.89 14.68 6.54
C LEU A 140 7.49 13.25 6.15
N PRO A 141 7.93 12.22 6.91
CA PRO A 141 7.71 10.83 6.53
C PRO A 141 6.25 10.40 6.69
N ILE A 142 5.73 9.73 5.65
CA ILE A 142 4.40 9.13 5.65
C ILE A 142 4.53 7.65 5.35
N ALA A 143 3.97 6.78 6.18
CA ALA A 143 3.87 5.35 5.93
C ALA A 143 2.67 5.07 5.01
N ILE A 144 2.88 5.03 3.68
CA ILE A 144 1.79 4.91 2.70
C ILE A 144 1.15 3.52 2.68
N GLY A 145 1.93 2.46 2.89
CA GLY A 145 1.47 1.09 2.76
C GLY A 145 2.60 0.11 2.49
N TYR A 146 2.25 -1.08 2.01
CA TYR A 146 3.23 -2.09 1.60
C TYR A 146 3.43 -2.09 0.08
N THR A 147 4.69 -2.27 -0.31
CA THR A 147 5.02 -2.59 -1.71
C THR A 147 4.54 -4.01 -2.04
N ILE A 148 4.53 -4.36 -3.33
CA ILE A 148 4.27 -5.73 -3.80
C ILE A 148 5.27 -6.77 -3.24
N THR A 149 6.44 -6.32 -2.76
CA THR A 149 7.44 -7.17 -2.08
C THR A 149 7.26 -7.19 -0.57
N GLN A 150 6.13 -6.73 -0.06
CA GLN A 150 5.76 -6.68 1.36
C GLN A 150 6.69 -5.82 2.25
N LYS A 151 7.36 -4.84 1.65
CA LYS A 151 8.14 -3.83 2.40
C LYS A 151 7.29 -2.60 2.63
N VAL A 152 7.39 -2.00 3.80
CA VAL A 152 6.76 -0.71 4.08
C VAL A 152 7.32 0.34 3.13
N LYS A 153 6.42 1.09 2.49
CA LYS A 153 6.79 2.22 1.64
C LYS A 153 6.60 3.51 2.41
N THR A 154 7.70 4.18 2.69
CA THR A 154 7.72 5.54 3.22
C THR A 154 7.81 6.54 2.07
N PHE A 155 7.12 7.66 2.21
CA PHE A 155 7.09 8.77 1.27
C PHE A 155 7.38 10.06 2.04
N ASP A 156 8.22 10.93 1.49
CA ASP A 156 8.43 12.27 2.05
C ASP A 156 7.39 13.24 1.48
N LEU A 157 6.55 13.82 2.35
CA LEU A 157 5.53 14.77 1.89
C LEU A 157 6.14 16.05 1.33
N THR A 158 7.37 16.39 1.66
CA THR A 158 8.06 17.56 1.09
C THR A 158 8.29 17.42 -0.41
N ASP A 159 8.40 16.19 -0.93
CA ASP A 159 8.49 15.91 -2.37
C ASP A 159 7.17 16.22 -3.11
N ALA A 160 6.06 16.37 -2.38
CA ALA A 160 4.75 16.70 -2.92
C ALA A 160 4.12 17.87 -2.13
N PRO A 161 4.57 19.11 -2.34
CA PRO A 161 4.06 20.30 -1.64
C PRO A 161 2.56 20.53 -1.85
N HIS A 162 1.99 19.94 -2.91
CA HIS A 162 0.56 19.88 -3.18
C HIS A 162 0.18 18.43 -3.50
N LEU A 163 -0.62 17.81 -2.66
CA LEU A 163 -1.05 16.42 -2.83
C LEU A 163 -2.56 16.37 -3.09
N LEU A 164 -2.95 15.85 -4.25
CA LEU A 164 -4.34 15.54 -4.55
C LEU A 164 -4.64 14.08 -4.19
N VAL A 165 -5.53 13.89 -3.20
CA VAL A 165 -6.01 12.57 -2.81
C VAL A 165 -7.41 12.37 -3.36
N ALA A 166 -7.57 11.48 -4.34
CA ALA A 166 -8.83 11.18 -4.98
C ALA A 166 -9.19 9.69 -4.86
N GLY A 167 -10.47 9.39 -4.87
CA GLY A 167 -10.99 8.02 -4.83
C GLY A 167 -12.51 8.02 -4.80
N ALA A 168 -13.11 6.92 -5.29
CA ALA A 168 -14.55 6.73 -5.22
C ALA A 168 -15.02 6.57 -3.77
N THR A 169 -16.32 6.62 -3.55
CA THR A 169 -16.92 6.43 -2.23
C THR A 169 -16.52 5.08 -1.64
N LYS A 170 -16.18 5.05 -0.38
CA LYS A 170 -15.72 3.85 0.37
C LYS A 170 -14.37 3.24 -0.11
N GLN A 171 -13.59 3.95 -0.93
CA GLN A 171 -12.27 3.51 -1.40
C GLN A 171 -11.11 3.90 -0.45
N GLY A 172 -11.42 4.26 0.79
CA GLY A 172 -10.39 4.51 1.81
C GLY A 172 -9.75 5.91 1.78
N LYS A 173 -10.28 6.89 1.01
CA LYS A 173 -9.73 8.25 0.96
C LYS A 173 -9.56 8.89 2.34
N SER A 174 -10.58 8.85 3.18
CA SER A 174 -10.51 9.39 4.56
C SER A 174 -9.54 8.61 5.43
N VAL A 175 -9.44 7.29 5.23
CA VAL A 175 -8.45 6.46 5.92
C VAL A 175 -7.04 6.88 5.50
N GLY A 176 -6.81 7.11 4.20
CA GLY A 176 -5.53 7.60 3.69
C GLY A 176 -5.12 8.95 4.28
N LEU A 177 -6.05 9.90 4.41
CA LEU A 177 -5.80 11.17 5.08
C LEU A 177 -5.43 10.99 6.55
N ASN A 178 -6.14 10.11 7.26
CA ASN A 178 -5.81 9.79 8.64
C ASN A 178 -4.42 9.13 8.76
N VAL A 179 -4.04 8.28 7.81
CA VAL A 179 -2.70 7.68 7.76
C VAL A 179 -1.62 8.76 7.61
N ILE A 180 -1.83 9.73 6.72
CA ILE A 180 -0.91 10.87 6.53
C ILE A 180 -0.74 11.65 7.83
N ILE A 181 -1.85 12.09 8.42
CA ILE A 181 -1.84 12.87 9.66
C ILE A 181 -1.19 12.06 10.80
N SER A 182 -1.59 10.82 10.99
CA SER A 182 -1.05 9.96 12.05
C SER A 182 0.45 9.71 11.85
N SER A 183 0.91 9.43 10.62
CA SER A 183 2.35 9.26 10.36
C SER A 183 3.15 10.47 10.83
N LEU A 184 2.68 11.66 10.52
CA LEU A 184 3.33 12.91 10.91
C LEU A 184 3.28 13.16 12.43
N LEU A 185 2.15 12.83 13.09
CA LEU A 185 2.02 12.95 14.55
C LEU A 185 2.98 12.01 15.31
N TYR A 186 3.28 10.85 14.74
CA TYR A 186 4.23 9.90 15.31
C TYR A 186 5.70 10.20 14.97
N ALA A 187 5.96 11.04 13.97
CA ALA A 187 7.30 11.32 13.48
C ALA A 187 7.83 12.71 13.84
N LYS A 188 6.93 13.70 14.06
CA LYS A 188 7.31 15.10 14.20
C LYS A 188 6.85 15.73 15.50
N HIS A 189 7.76 16.48 16.11
CA HIS A 189 7.47 17.26 17.30
C HIS A 189 6.58 18.48 16.95
N PRO A 190 5.68 18.95 17.84
CA PRO A 190 4.83 20.13 17.59
C PRO A 190 5.58 21.43 17.32
N SER A 191 6.85 21.52 17.70
CA SER A 191 7.72 22.65 17.34
C SER A 191 8.18 22.62 15.88
N GLU A 192 8.21 21.43 15.25
CA GLU A 192 8.66 21.23 13.88
C GLU A 192 7.51 21.29 12.88
N LEU A 193 6.32 20.79 13.28
CA LEU A 193 5.18 20.70 12.40
C LEU A 193 3.88 21.15 13.07
N LYS A 194 3.09 21.96 12.36
CA LYS A 194 1.76 22.39 12.75
C LYS A 194 0.77 22.09 11.65
N PHE A 195 -0.45 21.69 12.04
CA PHE A 195 -1.56 21.44 11.12
C PHE A 195 -2.53 22.62 11.10
N VAL A 196 -3.03 22.95 9.93
CA VAL A 196 -4.13 23.92 9.73
C VAL A 196 -5.22 23.21 8.93
N PHE A 197 -6.45 23.15 9.46
CA PHE A 197 -7.62 22.50 8.85
C PHE A 197 -8.71 23.50 8.53
#